data_8d084274247cf9137554455b26585c94
#
_entry.id   8d084274247cf9137554455b26585c94
#
_cell.length_a   1.000
_cell.length_b   1.000
_cell.length_c   1.000
_cell.angle_alpha   90.00
_cell.angle_beta   90.00
_cell.angle_gamma   90.00
#
_symmetry.space_group_name_H-M   'P 1'
#
loop_
_entity.id
_entity.type
_entity.pdbx_description
1 polymer ?
#
loop_
_entity_poly.entity_id
_entity_poly.type
_entity_poly.pdbx_seq_one_letter_code
_entity_poly.pdbx_strand_id
1 'polypeptide(L)'
;MKLVKDTDAKVLKTNNVSDQDAEEAFKTILTWMGEDPSREGLLETPKRVVKAFKEYFGGYTQDAGQILNKTFGDVEGYDDMVVEKNISVSSHCEHHMAPIVGTAHVAYIPNERVVGLSKLARVVEVFSKRLQTQERLTMQIAKALMSSLDAKGVAVTIDAAHQCMTMRGIKKENATTVTNYFLGQFKKDPSIQNRYLRFISK
;
A
#
# COMPACT_ATOMS: atom_id res chain seq x y z
N MET A 1 12.37 -17.03 13.69
CA MET A 1 11.64 -16.29 12.64
C MET A 1 12.68 -15.76 11.66
N LYS A 2 12.84 -16.37 10.47
CA LYS A 2 13.80 -15.90 9.45
C LYS A 2 13.27 -14.58 8.91
N LEU A 3 14.04 -13.51 9.05
CA LEU A 3 13.82 -12.24 8.36
C LEU A 3 13.70 -12.53 6.86
N VAL A 4 12.53 -12.25 6.29
CA VAL A 4 12.34 -12.24 4.85
C VAL A 4 13.26 -11.12 4.33
N LYS A 5 14.28 -11.50 3.56
CA LYS A 5 15.20 -10.55 2.93
C LYS A 5 14.37 -9.60 2.05
N ASP A 6 14.75 -8.32 2.07
CA ASP A 6 14.21 -7.22 1.28
C ASP A 6 13.98 -7.61 -0.21
N THR A 7 12.81 -8.18 -0.49
CA THR A 7 12.30 -8.40 -1.86
C THR A 7 11.32 -7.28 -2.23
N ASP A 8 11.30 -6.24 -1.45
CA ASP A 8 10.18 -5.31 -1.32
C ASP A 8 10.05 -4.31 -2.48
N ALA A 9 11.11 -4.10 -3.26
CA ALA A 9 11.07 -3.20 -4.42
C ALA A 9 11.08 -3.94 -5.77
N LYS A 10 11.26 -5.27 -5.79
CA LYS A 10 11.37 -6.01 -7.05
C LYS A 10 10.02 -6.42 -7.59
N VAL A 11 9.82 -6.14 -8.87
CA VAL A 11 8.74 -6.70 -9.68
C VAL A 11 8.79 -8.22 -9.59
N LEU A 12 7.69 -8.85 -9.17
CA LEU A 12 7.60 -10.31 -9.18
C LEU A 12 7.60 -10.81 -10.62
N LYS A 13 8.35 -11.88 -10.89
CA LYS A 13 8.31 -12.54 -12.20
C LYS A 13 6.90 -13.06 -12.44
N THR A 14 6.36 -12.81 -13.65
CA THR A 14 5.08 -13.38 -14.09
C THR A 14 5.15 -14.90 -14.01
N ASN A 15 4.15 -15.50 -13.37
CA ASN A 15 4.00 -16.95 -13.34
C ASN A 15 3.44 -17.43 -14.69
N ASN A 16 3.71 -18.72 -15.02
CA ASN A 16 3.21 -19.38 -16.22
C ASN A 16 1.72 -19.81 -16.12
N VAL A 17 0.93 -19.16 -15.24
CA VAL A 17 -0.50 -19.41 -15.09
C VAL A 17 -1.26 -18.45 -15.99
N SER A 18 -2.09 -18.99 -16.88
CA SER A 18 -2.91 -18.19 -17.79
C SER A 18 -4.13 -17.59 -17.09
N ASP A 19 -4.73 -16.57 -17.72
CA ASP A 19 -6.01 -16.02 -17.26
C ASP A 19 -7.09 -17.09 -17.25
N GLN A 20 -7.09 -18.00 -18.23
CA GLN A 20 -8.04 -19.08 -18.35
C GLN A 20 -7.93 -20.06 -17.18
N ASP A 21 -6.70 -20.43 -16.76
CA ASP A 21 -6.48 -21.27 -15.58
C ASP A 21 -7.01 -20.61 -14.31
N ALA A 22 -6.81 -19.28 -14.19
CA ALA A 22 -7.34 -18.52 -13.06
C ALA A 22 -8.88 -18.44 -13.08
N GLU A 23 -9.50 -18.27 -14.26
CA GLU A 23 -10.97 -18.28 -14.42
C GLU A 23 -11.56 -19.63 -14.03
N GLU A 24 -10.96 -20.75 -14.43
CA GLU A 24 -11.40 -22.10 -14.04
C GLU A 24 -11.26 -22.33 -12.52
N ALA A 25 -10.20 -21.82 -11.89
CA ALA A 25 -10.05 -21.85 -10.44
C ALA A 25 -11.20 -21.10 -9.74
N PHE A 26 -11.62 -19.95 -10.26
CA PHE A 26 -12.77 -19.22 -9.70
C PHE A 26 -14.10 -19.94 -9.90
N LYS A 27 -14.31 -20.63 -11.01
CA LYS A 27 -15.49 -21.51 -11.18
C LYS A 27 -15.52 -22.62 -10.11
N THR A 28 -14.37 -23.23 -9.86
CA THR A 28 -14.23 -24.22 -8.80
C THR A 28 -14.59 -23.65 -7.42
N ILE A 29 -14.13 -22.42 -7.12
CA ILE A 29 -14.45 -21.74 -5.86
C ILE A 29 -15.95 -21.44 -5.76
N LEU A 30 -16.60 -20.97 -6.83
CA LEU A 30 -18.04 -20.73 -6.86
C LEU A 30 -18.83 -22.02 -6.56
N THR A 31 -18.47 -23.12 -7.20
CA THR A 31 -19.10 -24.44 -6.94
C THR A 31 -18.86 -24.90 -5.50
N TRP A 32 -17.65 -24.73 -4.97
CA TRP A 32 -17.34 -25.07 -3.58
C TRP A 32 -18.15 -24.27 -2.57
N MET A 33 -18.47 -23.00 -2.87
CA MET A 33 -19.35 -22.17 -2.04
C MET A 33 -20.84 -22.59 -2.11
N GLY A 34 -21.20 -23.50 -3.02
CA GLY A 34 -22.57 -23.95 -3.23
C GLY A 34 -23.33 -23.18 -4.31
N GLU A 35 -22.64 -22.38 -5.12
CA GLU A 35 -23.23 -21.64 -6.24
C GLU A 35 -23.20 -22.45 -7.54
N ASP A 36 -24.13 -22.15 -8.45
CA ASP A 36 -24.13 -22.64 -9.81
C ASP A 36 -23.44 -21.65 -10.76
N PRO A 37 -22.19 -21.91 -11.19
CA PRO A 37 -21.47 -21.01 -12.08
C PRO A 37 -22.09 -20.89 -13.49
N SER A 38 -23.06 -21.76 -13.85
CA SER A 38 -23.75 -21.72 -15.14
C SER A 38 -24.96 -20.81 -15.16
N ARG A 39 -25.44 -20.33 -14.00
CA ARG A 39 -26.57 -19.39 -13.97
C ARG A 39 -26.17 -18.04 -14.57
N GLU A 40 -27.11 -17.37 -15.24
CA GLU A 40 -26.92 -16.13 -16.01
C GLU A 40 -26.10 -15.06 -15.27
N GLY A 41 -26.38 -14.81 -14.00
CA GLY A 41 -25.68 -13.80 -13.20
C GLY A 41 -24.21 -14.12 -12.89
N LEU A 42 -23.77 -15.38 -13.03
CA LEU A 42 -22.41 -15.84 -12.72
C LEU A 42 -21.57 -16.25 -13.94
N LEU A 43 -22.15 -16.33 -15.14
CA LEU A 43 -21.43 -16.74 -16.35
C LEU A 43 -20.14 -15.94 -16.59
N GLU A 44 -20.20 -14.62 -16.40
CA GLU A 44 -19.06 -13.73 -16.59
C GLU A 44 -18.23 -13.48 -15.30
N THR A 45 -18.68 -14.00 -14.15
CA THR A 45 -18.04 -13.70 -12.86
C THR A 45 -16.58 -14.14 -12.79
N PRO A 46 -16.18 -15.35 -13.23
CA PRO A 46 -14.77 -15.75 -13.21
C PRO A 46 -13.87 -14.77 -13.94
N LYS A 47 -14.25 -14.37 -15.16
CA LYS A 47 -13.52 -13.39 -15.97
C LYS A 47 -13.45 -12.01 -15.32
N ARG A 48 -14.56 -11.55 -14.74
CA ARG A 48 -14.62 -10.26 -14.03
C ARG A 48 -13.75 -10.26 -12.79
N VAL A 49 -13.71 -11.36 -12.04
CA VAL A 49 -12.85 -11.51 -10.86
C VAL A 49 -11.37 -11.50 -11.25
N VAL A 50 -10.98 -12.24 -12.28
CA VAL A 50 -9.59 -12.23 -12.78
C VAL A 50 -9.18 -10.82 -13.21
N LYS A 51 -10.03 -10.10 -13.93
CA LYS A 51 -9.78 -8.70 -14.31
C LYS A 51 -9.65 -7.79 -13.08
N ALA A 52 -10.55 -7.89 -12.11
CA ALA A 52 -10.49 -7.10 -10.88
C ALA A 52 -9.22 -7.39 -10.06
N PHE A 53 -8.80 -8.66 -9.99
CA PHE A 53 -7.58 -9.03 -9.28
C PHE A 53 -6.31 -8.47 -9.93
N LYS A 54 -6.27 -8.34 -11.26
CA LYS A 54 -5.16 -7.63 -11.93
C LYS A 54 -5.09 -6.15 -11.52
N GLU A 55 -6.23 -5.52 -11.27
CA GLU A 55 -6.27 -4.14 -10.78
C GLU A 55 -5.91 -4.06 -9.29
N TYR A 56 -6.45 -4.95 -8.45
CA TYR A 56 -6.18 -4.99 -7.00
C TYR A 56 -4.73 -5.33 -6.68
N PHE A 57 -4.09 -6.16 -7.49
CA PHE A 57 -2.73 -6.66 -7.27
C PHE A 57 -1.72 -6.16 -8.30
N GLY A 58 -2.07 -5.12 -9.06
CA GLY A 58 -1.19 -4.52 -10.08
C GLY A 58 0.11 -3.93 -9.52
N GLY A 59 0.20 -3.69 -8.22
CA GLY A 59 1.41 -3.21 -7.56
C GLY A 59 2.59 -4.21 -7.61
N TYR A 60 2.33 -5.50 -7.84
CA TYR A 60 3.40 -6.49 -8.01
C TYR A 60 4.20 -6.31 -9.31
N THR A 61 3.64 -5.65 -10.30
CA THR A 61 4.30 -5.38 -11.59
C THR A 61 4.89 -3.97 -11.68
N GLN A 62 4.82 -3.18 -10.61
CA GLN A 62 5.28 -1.80 -10.56
C GLN A 62 6.49 -1.63 -9.64
N ASP A 63 7.41 -0.75 -10.04
CA ASP A 63 8.60 -0.38 -9.30
C ASP A 63 8.46 1.03 -8.71
N ALA A 64 8.40 1.10 -7.37
CA ALA A 64 8.29 2.36 -6.64
C ALA A 64 9.51 3.27 -6.85
N GLY A 65 10.71 2.70 -7.01
CA GLY A 65 11.93 3.46 -7.26
C GLY A 65 11.87 4.19 -8.60
N GLN A 66 11.39 3.53 -9.66
CA GLN A 66 11.21 4.17 -10.97
C GLN A 66 10.20 5.33 -10.92
N ILE A 67 9.14 5.21 -10.11
CA ILE A 67 8.16 6.28 -9.93
C ILE A 67 8.81 7.51 -9.28
N LEU A 68 9.70 7.30 -8.33
CA LEU A 68 10.38 8.35 -7.56
C LEU A 68 11.58 8.99 -8.27
N ASN A 69 12.10 8.37 -9.34
CA ASN A 69 13.28 8.87 -10.09
C ASN A 69 13.08 10.26 -10.72
N LYS A 70 11.83 10.73 -10.90
CA LYS A 70 11.54 12.08 -11.38
C LYS A 70 11.49 13.06 -10.22
N THR A 71 12.63 13.58 -9.85
CA THR A 71 12.80 14.61 -8.81
C THR A 71 13.14 15.96 -9.43
N PHE A 72 12.93 17.02 -8.67
CA PHE A 72 13.31 18.38 -9.01
C PHE A 72 14.45 18.81 -8.10
N GLY A 73 15.53 19.32 -8.68
CA GLY A 73 16.74 19.72 -7.94
C GLY A 73 16.68 21.12 -7.34
N ASP A 74 15.67 21.91 -7.74
CA ASP A 74 15.53 23.27 -7.25
C ASP A 74 14.52 23.32 -6.10
N VAL A 75 15.02 23.36 -4.89
CA VAL A 75 14.23 23.51 -3.66
C VAL A 75 14.26 24.93 -3.11
N GLU A 76 14.98 25.86 -3.77
CA GLU A 76 15.12 27.27 -3.35
C GLU A 76 15.41 27.43 -1.85
N GLY A 77 16.15 26.49 -1.25
CA GLY A 77 16.49 26.49 0.18
C GLY A 77 15.40 25.97 1.11
N TYR A 78 14.32 25.34 0.59
CA TYR A 78 13.31 24.71 1.45
C TYR A 78 13.90 23.50 2.16
N ASP A 79 13.98 23.56 3.49
CA ASP A 79 14.63 22.56 4.35
C ASP A 79 13.68 21.92 5.38
N ASP A 80 12.39 22.28 5.36
CA ASP A 80 11.36 21.78 6.26
C ASP A 80 10.64 20.54 5.72
N MET A 81 9.81 19.92 6.55
CA MET A 81 9.04 18.73 6.14
C MET A 81 7.95 19.08 5.12
N VAL A 82 7.87 18.27 4.08
CA VAL A 82 6.73 18.21 3.16
C VAL A 82 5.78 17.14 3.65
N VAL A 83 4.49 17.44 3.80
CA VAL A 83 3.48 16.50 4.30
C VAL A 83 2.34 16.37 3.30
N GLU A 84 2.11 15.17 2.79
CA GLU A 84 0.94 14.81 1.99
C GLU A 84 -0.03 14.03 2.87
N LYS A 85 -1.27 14.53 2.99
CA LYS A 85 -2.28 13.96 3.88
C LYS A 85 -3.43 13.34 3.13
N ASN A 86 -4.13 12.42 3.82
CA ASN A 86 -5.40 11.84 3.33
C ASN A 86 -5.26 11.11 1.99
N ILE A 87 -4.11 10.49 1.74
CA ILE A 87 -3.91 9.63 0.59
C ILE A 87 -4.77 8.37 0.78
N SER A 88 -5.70 8.11 -0.12
CA SER A 88 -6.56 6.93 -0.02
C SER A 88 -5.75 5.64 -0.08
N VAL A 89 -6.03 4.73 0.85
CA VAL A 89 -5.47 3.37 0.89
C VAL A 89 -6.59 2.37 0.57
N SER A 90 -6.37 1.58 -0.48
CA SER A 90 -7.17 0.41 -0.81
C SER A 90 -6.22 -0.76 -1.01
N SER A 91 -6.18 -1.68 -0.06
CA SER A 91 -5.28 -2.82 -0.02
C SER A 91 -6.03 -4.09 0.35
N HIS A 92 -5.32 -5.22 0.44
CA HIS A 92 -5.91 -6.51 0.80
C HIS A 92 -5.04 -7.22 1.84
N CYS A 93 -5.69 -7.69 2.89
CA CYS A 93 -5.06 -8.49 3.93
C CYS A 93 -4.52 -9.80 3.36
N GLU A 94 -3.23 -10.09 3.58
CA GLU A 94 -2.60 -11.31 3.05
C GLU A 94 -3.15 -12.61 3.67
N HIS A 95 -3.77 -12.54 4.85
CA HIS A 95 -4.30 -13.71 5.53
C HIS A 95 -5.68 -14.17 5.00
N HIS A 96 -6.49 -13.23 4.51
CA HIS A 96 -7.88 -13.52 4.12
C HIS A 96 -8.27 -12.95 2.76
N MET A 97 -7.38 -12.24 2.07
CA MET A 97 -7.65 -11.48 0.85
C MET A 97 -8.81 -10.47 1.00
N ALA A 98 -9.19 -10.16 2.24
CA ALA A 98 -10.23 -9.18 2.54
C ALA A 98 -9.68 -7.74 2.41
N PRO A 99 -10.50 -6.75 2.00
CA PRO A 99 -10.05 -5.39 1.84
C PRO A 99 -9.54 -4.76 3.14
N ILE A 100 -8.54 -3.89 2.98
CA ILE A 100 -8.05 -2.93 3.98
C ILE A 100 -8.30 -1.56 3.36
N VAL A 101 -9.15 -0.75 3.99
CA VAL A 101 -9.56 0.56 3.44
C VAL A 101 -9.33 1.65 4.48
N GLY A 102 -8.66 2.72 4.06
CA GLY A 102 -8.32 3.80 4.96
C GLY A 102 -7.57 4.94 4.30
N THR A 103 -6.71 5.60 5.07
CA THR A 103 -5.91 6.73 4.64
C THR A 103 -4.45 6.58 5.07
N ALA A 104 -3.56 7.09 4.24
CA ALA A 104 -2.15 7.27 4.56
C ALA A 104 -1.79 8.74 4.62
N HIS A 105 -0.87 9.07 5.53
CA HIS A 105 -0.20 10.34 5.61
C HIS A 105 1.30 10.10 5.44
N VAL A 106 1.90 10.83 4.55
CA VAL A 106 3.31 10.66 4.19
C VAL A 106 4.02 11.99 4.36
N ALA A 107 5.16 11.99 5.04
CA ALA A 107 6.01 13.15 5.13
C ALA A 107 7.47 12.78 4.84
N TYR A 108 8.21 13.74 4.27
CA TYR A 108 9.65 13.65 4.15
C TYR A 108 10.30 15.02 4.38
N ILE A 109 11.54 15.01 4.83
CA ILE A 109 12.40 16.20 4.92
C ILE A 109 13.40 16.10 3.77
N PRO A 110 13.35 17.02 2.79
CA PRO A 110 14.24 16.97 1.65
C PRO A 110 15.71 17.15 2.06
N ASN A 111 16.61 16.55 1.31
CA ASN A 111 18.03 16.85 1.36
C ASN A 111 18.34 17.92 0.29
N GLU A 112 18.51 17.51 -0.96
CA GLU A 112 18.80 18.42 -2.09
C GLU A 112 17.69 18.40 -3.15
N ARG A 113 16.72 17.49 -3.03
CA ARG A 113 15.71 17.26 -4.06
C ARG A 113 14.32 17.14 -3.46
N VAL A 114 13.35 17.64 -4.20
CA VAL A 114 11.92 17.41 -3.93
C VAL A 114 11.31 16.51 -4.99
N VAL A 115 10.27 15.81 -4.61
CA VAL A 115 9.50 14.96 -5.51
C VAL A 115 8.12 15.55 -5.76
N GLY A 116 7.59 15.36 -6.95
CA GLY A 116 6.22 15.79 -7.23
C GLY A 116 5.20 15.10 -6.32
N LEU A 117 4.28 15.84 -5.72
CA LEU A 117 3.32 15.35 -4.72
C LEU A 117 2.56 14.09 -5.19
N SER A 118 2.14 14.08 -6.48
CA SER A 118 1.48 12.90 -7.07
C SER A 118 2.32 11.62 -7.04
N LYS A 119 3.64 11.72 -6.88
CA LYS A 119 4.53 10.55 -6.79
C LYS A 119 4.44 9.89 -5.42
N LEU A 120 4.23 10.68 -4.36
CA LEU A 120 4.01 10.15 -3.01
C LEU A 120 2.74 9.27 -2.99
N ALA A 121 1.64 9.80 -3.53
CA ALA A 121 0.40 9.03 -3.64
C ALA A 121 0.56 7.75 -4.49
N ARG A 122 1.29 7.81 -5.61
CA ARG A 122 1.55 6.63 -6.45
C ARG A 122 2.39 5.58 -5.73
N VAL A 123 3.35 5.95 -4.91
CA VAL A 123 4.13 4.98 -4.12
C VAL A 123 3.25 4.28 -3.09
N VAL A 124 2.37 5.03 -2.42
CA VAL A 124 1.35 4.44 -1.53
C VAL A 124 0.50 3.43 -2.31
N GLU A 125 0.04 3.79 -3.51
CA GLU A 125 -0.77 2.91 -4.37
C GLU A 125 -0.02 1.63 -4.77
N VAL A 126 1.24 1.72 -5.21
CA VAL A 126 2.06 0.55 -5.60
C VAL A 126 2.14 -0.49 -4.49
N PHE A 127 2.37 -0.05 -3.25
CA PHE A 127 2.45 -0.98 -2.13
C PHE A 127 1.08 -1.41 -1.62
N SER A 128 0.06 -0.57 -1.71
CA SER A 128 -1.32 -0.92 -1.35
C SER A 128 -1.90 -1.99 -2.28
N LYS A 129 -1.59 -1.94 -3.57
CA LYS A 129 -2.04 -2.93 -4.56
C LYS A 129 -1.24 -4.24 -4.51
N ARG A 130 -1.08 -4.78 -3.31
CA ARG A 130 -0.43 -6.07 -3.00
C ARG A 130 -1.17 -6.75 -1.85
N LEU A 131 -0.89 -8.02 -1.62
CA LEU A 131 -1.29 -8.68 -0.37
C LEU A 131 -0.39 -8.19 0.78
N GLN A 132 -0.99 -7.63 1.83
CA GLN A 132 -0.28 -6.90 2.87
C GLN A 132 -0.67 -7.27 4.31
N THR A 133 0.27 -7.06 5.24
CA THR A 133 -0.05 -6.62 6.58
C THR A 133 0.12 -5.10 6.63
N GLN A 134 -0.63 -4.40 7.49
CA GLN A 134 -0.57 -2.93 7.53
C GLN A 134 0.80 -2.42 7.99
N GLU A 135 1.44 -3.15 8.90
CA GLU A 135 2.79 -2.84 9.41
C GLU A 135 3.83 -2.91 8.28
N ARG A 136 3.76 -3.95 7.44
CA ARG A 136 4.65 -4.12 6.30
C ARG A 136 4.39 -3.05 5.24
N LEU A 137 3.14 -2.75 4.93
CA LEU A 137 2.75 -1.69 4.01
C LEU A 137 3.35 -0.34 4.42
N THR A 138 3.16 0.04 5.69
CA THR A 138 3.68 1.30 6.26
C THR A 138 5.20 1.37 6.17
N MET A 139 5.89 0.29 6.53
CA MET A 139 7.34 0.17 6.47
C MET A 139 7.88 0.25 5.03
N GLN A 140 7.25 -0.45 4.08
CA GLN A 140 7.67 -0.49 2.68
C GLN A 140 7.60 0.89 2.03
N ILE A 141 6.51 1.62 2.25
CA ILE A 141 6.35 2.99 1.76
C ILE A 141 7.47 3.88 2.31
N ALA A 142 7.69 3.85 3.63
CA ALA A 142 8.71 4.69 4.26
C ALA A 142 10.13 4.38 3.76
N LYS A 143 10.48 3.11 3.64
CA LYS A 143 11.81 2.69 3.14
C LYS A 143 12.02 3.07 1.68
N ALA A 144 11.02 2.89 0.82
CA ALA A 144 11.11 3.26 -0.59
C ALA A 144 11.34 4.77 -0.76
N LEU A 145 10.62 5.60 -0.01
CA LEU A 145 10.82 7.05 -0.02
C LEU A 145 12.20 7.42 0.50
N MET A 146 12.62 6.86 1.63
CA MET A 146 13.93 7.15 2.23
C MET A 146 15.08 6.84 1.27
N SER A 147 15.05 5.67 0.62
CA SER A 147 16.12 5.23 -0.26
C SER A 147 16.14 5.95 -1.61
N SER A 148 14.96 6.30 -2.17
CA SER A 148 14.87 6.88 -3.51
C SER A 148 15.04 8.41 -3.51
N LEU A 149 14.69 9.09 -2.41
CA LEU A 149 14.77 10.55 -2.32
C LEU A 149 16.03 11.04 -1.61
N ASP A 150 16.84 10.14 -1.06
CA ASP A 150 17.96 10.49 -0.16
C ASP A 150 17.52 11.50 0.91
N ALA A 151 16.34 11.31 1.46
CA ALA A 151 15.71 12.25 2.38
C ALA A 151 16.41 12.26 3.74
N LYS A 152 16.45 13.41 4.42
CA LYS A 152 16.95 13.55 5.80
C LYS A 152 16.07 12.78 6.80
N GLY A 153 14.80 12.56 6.47
CA GLY A 153 13.86 11.81 7.27
C GLY A 153 12.56 11.52 6.50
N VAL A 154 11.87 10.46 6.91
CA VAL A 154 10.57 10.05 6.36
C VAL A 154 9.67 9.63 7.51
N ALA A 155 8.38 10.00 7.42
CA ALA A 155 7.32 9.55 8.29
C ALA A 155 6.15 9.02 7.45
N VAL A 156 5.62 7.87 7.83
CA VAL A 156 4.39 7.31 7.24
C VAL A 156 3.46 6.87 8.35
N THR A 157 2.21 7.30 8.26
CA THR A 157 1.10 6.86 9.13
C THR A 157 -0.01 6.32 8.26
N ILE A 158 -0.55 5.16 8.61
CA ILE A 158 -1.74 4.60 7.97
C ILE A 158 -2.79 4.35 9.05
N ASP A 159 -4.01 4.83 8.81
CA ASP A 159 -5.21 4.52 9.61
C ASP A 159 -6.21 3.83 8.69
N ALA A 160 -6.53 2.56 8.98
CA ALA A 160 -7.36 1.76 8.10
C ALA A 160 -8.23 0.74 8.83
N ALA A 161 -9.43 0.51 8.28
CA ALA A 161 -10.33 -0.56 8.68
C ALA A 161 -10.01 -1.85 7.92
N HIS A 162 -10.00 -2.98 8.64
CA HIS A 162 -9.74 -4.30 8.09
C HIS A 162 -11.05 -5.09 7.97
N GLN A 163 -11.49 -5.36 6.74
CA GLN A 163 -12.74 -6.07 6.50
C GLN A 163 -12.74 -7.52 7.03
N CYS A 164 -11.57 -8.12 7.19
CA CYS A 164 -11.43 -9.40 7.86
C CYS A 164 -11.80 -9.38 9.35
N MET A 165 -11.85 -8.19 9.99
CA MET A 165 -12.27 -7.97 11.36
C MET A 165 -13.69 -7.41 11.47
N THR A 166 -14.15 -6.65 10.47
CA THR A 166 -15.45 -5.96 10.51
C THR A 166 -16.57 -6.85 9.99
N MET A 167 -16.40 -7.51 8.84
CA MET A 167 -17.45 -8.28 8.16
C MET A 167 -17.54 -9.74 8.64
N ARG A 168 -16.49 -10.28 9.25
CA ARG A 168 -16.40 -11.65 9.73
C ARG A 168 -15.54 -11.73 11.01
N GLY A 169 -15.36 -12.94 11.57
CA GLY A 169 -14.55 -13.17 12.77
C GLY A 169 -15.13 -12.44 13.98
N ILE A 170 -14.40 -11.50 14.53
CA ILE A 170 -14.79 -10.79 15.77
C ILE A 170 -15.83 -9.68 15.56
N LYS A 171 -16.17 -9.33 14.30
CA LYS A 171 -17.21 -8.37 13.89
C LYS A 171 -17.13 -7.01 14.63
N LYS A 172 -15.98 -6.38 14.60
CA LYS A 172 -15.75 -5.04 15.19
C LYS A 172 -15.82 -3.97 14.10
N GLU A 173 -17.03 -3.51 13.80
CA GLU A 173 -17.35 -2.65 12.64
C GLU A 173 -16.63 -1.30 12.67
N ASN A 174 -16.48 -0.71 13.86
CA ASN A 174 -15.88 0.63 14.02
C ASN A 174 -14.37 0.58 14.38
N ALA A 175 -13.74 -0.60 14.38
CA ALA A 175 -12.33 -0.71 14.71
C ALA A 175 -11.47 -0.32 13.51
N THR A 176 -10.55 0.62 13.75
CA THR A 176 -9.44 0.92 12.82
C THR A 176 -8.10 0.57 13.46
N THR A 177 -7.10 0.41 12.63
CA THR A 177 -5.71 0.16 13.06
C THR A 177 -4.86 1.32 12.60
N VAL A 178 -4.09 1.92 13.50
CA VAL A 178 -3.12 2.96 13.18
C VAL A 178 -1.72 2.37 13.25
N THR A 179 -0.95 2.52 12.17
CA THR A 179 0.46 2.15 12.13
C THR A 179 1.32 3.35 11.74
N ASN A 180 2.48 3.49 12.40
CA ASN A 180 3.44 4.56 12.14
C ASN A 180 4.81 3.95 11.83
N TYR A 181 5.53 4.57 10.89
CA TYR A 181 6.92 4.21 10.64
C TYR A 181 7.76 5.47 10.38
N PHE A 182 8.79 5.66 11.21
CA PHE A 182 9.65 6.84 11.21
C PHE A 182 11.09 6.47 10.87
N LEU A 183 11.71 7.24 9.99
CA LEU A 183 13.11 7.10 9.57
C LEU A 183 13.85 8.43 9.66
N GLY A 184 15.19 8.38 9.75
CA GLY A 184 16.04 9.57 9.78
C GLY A 184 15.71 10.52 10.93
N GLN A 185 15.51 11.81 10.63
CA GLN A 185 15.23 12.84 11.64
C GLN A 185 13.91 12.60 12.38
N PHE A 186 12.86 12.11 11.71
CA PHE A 186 11.59 11.76 12.39
C PHE A 186 11.76 10.70 13.48
N LYS A 187 12.72 9.79 13.31
CA LYS A 187 13.00 8.77 14.33
C LYS A 187 13.90 9.28 15.45
N LYS A 188 14.81 10.22 15.14
CA LYS A 188 15.85 10.71 16.06
C LYS A 188 15.38 11.87 16.93
N ASP A 189 14.47 12.70 16.42
CA ASP A 189 14.00 13.92 17.08
C ASP A 189 12.50 13.85 17.40
N PRO A 190 12.13 13.70 18.69
CA PRO A 190 10.75 13.71 19.12
C PRO A 190 9.99 15.00 18.80
N SER A 191 10.65 16.14 18.68
CA SER A 191 10.00 17.42 18.37
C SER A 191 9.49 17.43 16.93
N ILE A 192 10.29 16.95 15.99
CA ILE A 192 9.92 16.79 14.58
C ILE A 192 8.79 15.76 14.43
N GLN A 193 8.91 14.63 15.13
CA GLN A 193 7.86 13.61 15.14
C GLN A 193 6.53 14.17 15.67
N ASN A 194 6.54 14.86 16.81
CA ASN A 194 5.34 15.46 17.40
C ASN A 194 4.73 16.53 16.50
N ARG A 195 5.55 17.29 15.79
CA ARG A 195 5.07 18.30 14.83
C ARG A 195 4.36 17.64 13.65
N TYR A 196 4.90 16.56 13.09
CA TYR A 196 4.26 15.76 12.07
C TYR A 196 2.91 15.19 12.56
N LEU A 197 2.87 14.56 13.74
CA LEU A 197 1.65 14.00 14.31
C LEU A 197 0.56 15.05 14.48
N ARG A 198 0.91 16.28 14.87
CA ARG A 198 -0.04 17.41 14.92
C ARG A 198 -0.60 17.83 13.57
N PHE A 199 0.20 17.73 12.49
CA PHE A 199 -0.29 18.06 11.15
C PHE A 199 -1.33 17.06 10.66
N ILE A 200 -1.20 15.78 11.00
CA ILE A 200 -2.09 14.73 10.53
C ILE A 200 -3.31 14.50 11.43
N SER A 201 -3.30 15.01 12.67
CA SER A 201 -4.41 14.85 13.63
C SER A 201 -5.57 15.83 13.44
N LYS A 202 -5.54 16.68 12.39
CA LYS A 202 -6.57 17.71 12.11
C LYS A 202 -7.37 17.35 10.87
#